data_919cf3618e02906cede0b7b90d4ed0f1
#
_entry.id   919cf3618e02906cede0b7b90d4ed0f1
#
_cell.length_a   1.000
_cell.length_b   1.000
_cell.length_c   1.000
_cell.angle_alpha   90.00
_cell.angle_beta   90.00
_cell.angle_gamma   90.00
#
_symmetry.space_group_name_H-M   'P 1'
#
loop_
_entity.id
_entity.type
_entity.pdbx_description
1 polymer ?
#
loop_
_entity_poly.entity_id
_entity_poly.type
_entity_poly.pdbx_seq_one_letter_code
_entity_poly.pdbx_strand_id
1 'polypeptide(L)'
;MVSSQKNIDTKVITLSENPTLEEVQQVFANDMFATHAAGCAIVEASKGHAVCEMPLADIHRNAQGNIMGGAIFTLCDFALAIACNVGNGSPATSVDHSVSFMRVTKGSKLIAEANCDKPGSHLSFYTVTVTDDLGKEIARMSATCYNK
;
A
#
# COMPACT_ATOMS: atom_id res chain seq x y z
N MET A 1 3.39 -27.07 -29.44
CA MET A 1 2.94 -25.66 -29.48
C MET A 1 3.62 -24.94 -28.35
N VAL A 2 4.64 -24.14 -28.65
CA VAL A 2 5.41 -23.36 -27.66
C VAL A 2 4.60 -22.10 -27.39
N SER A 3 4.07 -21.98 -26.16
CA SER A 3 3.40 -20.78 -25.66
C SER A 3 4.40 -19.61 -25.69
N SER A 4 4.11 -18.59 -26.47
CA SER A 4 4.88 -17.35 -26.48
C SER A 4 4.74 -16.67 -25.13
N GLN A 5 5.78 -16.75 -24.30
CA GLN A 5 5.91 -15.87 -23.14
C GLN A 5 5.99 -14.44 -23.65
N LYS A 6 4.94 -13.64 -23.41
CA LYS A 6 5.02 -12.19 -23.57
C LYS A 6 6.07 -11.69 -22.57
N ASN A 7 7.18 -11.16 -23.10
CA ASN A 7 8.10 -10.35 -22.29
C ASN A 7 7.27 -9.21 -21.67
N ILE A 8 7.14 -9.24 -20.36
CA ILE A 8 6.62 -8.10 -19.60
C ILE A 8 7.74 -7.08 -19.64
N ASP A 9 7.59 -6.09 -20.50
CA ASP A 9 8.50 -4.94 -20.59
C ASP A 9 8.26 -4.10 -19.32
N THR A 10 8.99 -4.44 -18.25
CA THR A 10 8.94 -3.71 -16.97
C THR A 10 9.66 -2.39 -17.13
N LYS A 11 8.97 -1.43 -17.74
CA LYS A 11 9.42 -0.04 -17.74
C LYS A 11 9.32 0.47 -16.31
N VAL A 12 10.44 0.54 -15.61
CA VAL A 12 10.52 1.17 -14.29
C VAL A 12 10.18 2.66 -14.49
N ILE A 13 8.98 3.04 -14.10
CA ILE A 13 8.54 4.44 -14.15
C ILE A 13 9.07 5.11 -12.90
N THR A 14 10.04 6.01 -13.06
CA THR A 14 10.61 6.80 -11.98
C THR A 14 9.73 8.02 -11.70
N LEU A 15 9.38 8.22 -10.44
CA LEU A 15 8.74 9.46 -9.98
C LEU A 15 9.77 10.60 -9.92
N SER A 16 9.33 11.83 -10.18
CA SER A 16 10.10 13.04 -9.92
C SER A 16 10.36 13.21 -8.41
N GLU A 17 11.25 14.12 -8.02
CA GLU A 17 11.50 14.41 -6.59
C GLU A 17 10.27 14.97 -5.86
N ASN A 18 9.40 15.69 -6.56
CA ASN A 18 8.17 16.27 -6.01
C ASN A 18 7.00 15.99 -6.96
N PRO A 19 6.54 14.75 -7.03
CA PRO A 19 5.45 14.38 -7.95
C PRO A 19 4.12 14.94 -7.46
N THR A 20 3.26 15.27 -8.42
CA THR A 20 1.85 15.55 -8.11
C THR A 20 1.14 14.26 -7.71
N LEU A 21 0.01 14.37 -7.02
CA LEU A 21 -0.81 13.21 -6.68
C LEU A 21 -1.22 12.41 -7.93
N GLU A 22 -1.55 13.09 -9.02
CA GLU A 22 -1.93 12.46 -10.28
C GLU A 22 -0.77 11.62 -10.87
N GLU A 23 0.46 12.13 -10.87
CA GLU A 23 1.65 11.40 -11.31
C GLU A 23 1.87 10.14 -10.45
N VAL A 24 1.71 10.24 -9.13
CA VAL A 24 1.80 9.10 -8.22
C VAL A 24 0.72 8.07 -8.55
N GLN A 25 -0.52 8.49 -8.71
CA GLN A 25 -1.64 7.61 -9.08
C GLN A 25 -1.40 6.90 -10.40
N GLN A 26 -0.87 7.59 -11.42
CA GLN A 26 -0.55 6.99 -12.72
C GLN A 26 0.54 5.91 -12.62
N VAL A 27 1.58 6.16 -11.83
CA VAL A 27 2.68 5.19 -11.64
C VAL A 27 2.18 3.95 -10.90
N PHE A 28 1.53 4.14 -9.77
CA PHE A 28 1.05 3.05 -8.90
C PHE A 28 -0.21 2.35 -9.43
N ALA A 29 -0.86 2.86 -10.48
CA ALA A 29 -1.89 2.13 -11.22
C ALA A 29 -1.36 0.82 -11.83
N ASN A 30 -0.03 0.68 -11.99
CA ASN A 30 0.62 -0.55 -12.44
C ASN A 30 0.71 -1.65 -11.36
N ASP A 31 0.44 -1.32 -10.10
CA ASP A 31 0.25 -2.30 -9.03
C ASP A 31 -1.10 -2.99 -9.17
N MET A 32 -1.22 -3.83 -10.20
CA MET A 32 -2.48 -4.41 -10.67
C MET A 32 -3.26 -5.16 -9.59
N PHE A 33 -2.56 -5.87 -8.70
CA PHE A 33 -3.23 -6.60 -7.62
C PHE A 33 -3.86 -5.63 -6.61
N ALA A 34 -3.13 -4.62 -6.17
CA ALA A 34 -3.64 -3.64 -5.22
C ALA A 34 -4.77 -2.78 -5.82
N THR A 35 -4.58 -2.28 -7.05
CA THR A 35 -5.51 -1.33 -7.67
C THR A 35 -6.72 -1.99 -8.32
N HIS A 36 -6.52 -3.05 -9.13
CA HIS A 36 -7.60 -3.67 -9.89
C HIS A 36 -8.27 -4.82 -9.12
N ALA A 37 -7.50 -5.71 -8.48
CA ALA A 37 -8.09 -6.84 -7.76
C ALA A 37 -8.62 -6.42 -6.39
N ALA A 38 -7.85 -5.68 -5.60
CA ALA A 38 -8.25 -5.24 -4.26
C ALA A 38 -8.97 -3.88 -4.25
N GLY A 39 -8.92 -3.10 -5.34
CA GLY A 39 -9.62 -1.82 -5.44
C GLY A 39 -9.02 -0.71 -4.56
N CYS A 40 -7.72 -0.79 -4.24
CA CYS A 40 -7.03 0.25 -3.50
C CYS A 40 -6.90 1.52 -4.34
N ALA A 41 -7.09 2.68 -3.72
CA ALA A 41 -6.94 4.00 -4.33
C ALA A 41 -6.07 4.90 -3.44
N ILE A 42 -5.28 5.77 -4.07
CA ILE A 42 -4.42 6.73 -3.37
C ILE A 42 -5.20 8.02 -3.14
N VAL A 43 -5.27 8.46 -1.89
CA VAL A 43 -5.95 9.70 -1.48
C VAL A 43 -4.93 10.82 -1.28
N GLU A 44 -3.81 10.50 -0.61
CA GLU A 44 -2.71 11.44 -0.34
C GLU A 44 -1.37 10.74 -0.52
N ALA A 45 -0.39 11.47 -1.03
CA ALA A 45 0.97 10.97 -1.19
C ALA A 45 1.98 12.12 -1.07
N SER A 46 2.97 11.89 -0.22
CA SER A 46 4.13 12.78 -0.08
C SER A 46 5.32 11.98 0.45
N LYS A 47 6.48 12.59 0.53
CA LYS A 47 7.68 11.92 1.05
C LYS A 47 7.46 11.43 2.48
N GLY A 48 7.55 10.12 2.67
CA GLY A 48 7.38 9.47 3.97
C GLY A 48 5.93 9.36 4.46
N HIS A 49 4.94 9.73 3.65
CA HIS A 49 3.54 9.68 4.03
C HIS A 49 2.63 9.32 2.87
N ALA A 50 1.65 8.48 3.12
CA ALA A 50 0.58 8.17 2.17
C ALA A 50 -0.72 7.84 2.89
N VAL A 51 -1.84 8.20 2.27
CA VAL A 51 -3.17 7.75 2.65
C VAL A 51 -3.79 7.03 1.47
N CYS A 52 -4.21 5.78 1.69
CA CYS A 52 -4.89 4.95 0.70
C CYS A 52 -6.22 4.47 1.26
N GLU A 53 -7.18 4.23 0.39
CA GLU A 53 -8.47 3.68 0.77
C GLU A 53 -8.82 2.44 -0.08
N MET A 54 -9.67 1.59 0.48
CA MET A 54 -10.19 0.40 -0.17
C MET A 54 -11.67 0.25 0.16
N PRO A 55 -12.58 0.55 -0.78
CA PRO A 55 -13.99 0.23 -0.64
C PRO A 55 -14.17 -1.28 -0.47
N LEU A 56 -14.98 -1.69 0.51
CA LEU A 56 -15.15 -3.10 0.83
C LEU A 56 -16.21 -3.75 -0.06
N ALA A 57 -15.88 -4.92 -0.58
CA ALA A 57 -16.73 -5.73 -1.45
C ALA A 57 -16.64 -7.22 -1.05
N ASP A 58 -17.47 -8.06 -1.65
CA ASP A 58 -17.50 -9.49 -1.34
C ASP A 58 -16.18 -10.20 -1.67
N ILE A 59 -15.44 -9.73 -2.68
CA ILE A 59 -14.11 -10.27 -3.02
C ILE A 59 -13.10 -10.19 -1.87
N HIS A 60 -13.28 -9.25 -0.94
CA HIS A 60 -12.39 -9.07 0.21
C HIS A 60 -12.72 -9.99 1.39
N ARG A 61 -13.83 -10.79 1.31
CA ARG A 61 -14.31 -11.58 2.43
C ARG A 61 -13.67 -12.97 2.47
N ASN A 62 -13.41 -13.41 3.68
CA ASN A 62 -13.00 -14.79 3.95
C ASN A 62 -14.23 -15.72 4.08
N ALA A 63 -13.99 -17.00 4.31
CA ALA A 63 -15.04 -18.01 4.45
C ALA A 63 -16.02 -17.76 5.63
N GLN A 64 -15.65 -16.92 6.58
CA GLN A 64 -16.50 -16.51 7.72
C GLN A 64 -17.30 -15.24 7.44
N GLY A 65 -17.17 -14.66 6.23
CA GLY A 65 -17.83 -13.41 5.85
C GLY A 65 -17.15 -12.13 6.35
N ASN A 66 -16.03 -12.24 7.08
CA ASN A 66 -15.24 -11.09 7.54
C ASN A 66 -14.23 -10.64 6.47
N ILE A 67 -13.77 -9.40 6.56
CA ILE A 67 -12.71 -8.92 5.68
C ILE A 67 -11.43 -9.72 5.96
N MET A 68 -10.89 -10.34 4.91
CA MET A 68 -9.70 -11.18 4.98
C MET A 68 -8.47 -10.37 5.38
N GLY A 69 -7.65 -10.91 6.28
CA GLY A 69 -6.40 -10.27 6.69
C GLY A 69 -5.47 -9.96 5.52
N GLY A 70 -5.44 -10.82 4.49
CA GLY A 70 -4.68 -10.57 3.27
C GLY A 70 -5.15 -9.34 2.49
N ALA A 71 -6.45 -9.03 2.47
CA ALA A 71 -6.96 -7.80 1.86
C ALA A 71 -6.52 -6.55 2.65
N ILE A 72 -6.61 -6.62 3.98
CA ILE A 72 -6.13 -5.55 4.88
C ILE A 72 -4.62 -5.34 4.70
N PHE A 73 -3.84 -6.44 4.64
CA PHE A 73 -2.40 -6.39 4.42
C PHE A 73 -2.05 -5.77 3.06
N THR A 74 -2.79 -6.10 2.00
CA THR A 74 -2.58 -5.50 0.67
C THR A 74 -2.74 -3.98 0.71
N LEU A 75 -3.75 -3.47 1.41
CA LEU A 75 -3.93 -2.03 1.59
C LEU A 75 -2.78 -1.40 2.39
N CYS A 76 -2.30 -2.08 3.45
CA CYS A 76 -1.14 -1.62 4.22
C CYS A 76 0.12 -1.55 3.37
N ASP A 77 0.41 -2.61 2.62
CA ASP A 77 1.60 -2.72 1.77
C ASP A 77 1.58 -1.69 0.64
N PHE A 78 0.41 -1.47 0.04
CA PHE A 78 0.21 -0.45 -0.99
C PHE A 78 0.48 0.97 -0.45
N ALA A 79 -0.07 1.33 0.72
CA ALA A 79 0.18 2.62 1.34
C ALA A 79 1.67 2.78 1.72
N LEU A 80 2.30 1.73 2.24
CA LEU A 80 3.73 1.70 2.55
C LEU A 80 4.57 1.91 1.29
N ALA A 81 4.26 1.20 0.20
CA ALA A 81 5.00 1.32 -1.07
C ALA A 81 5.02 2.75 -1.60
N ILE A 82 3.90 3.46 -1.47
CA ILE A 82 3.80 4.87 -1.85
C ILE A 82 4.63 5.75 -0.91
N ALA A 83 4.44 5.62 0.41
CA ALA A 83 5.15 6.42 1.40
C ALA A 83 6.68 6.26 1.32
N CYS A 84 7.19 5.05 1.02
CA CYS A 84 8.62 4.81 0.96
C CYS A 84 9.27 5.13 -0.39
N ASN A 85 8.48 5.31 -1.47
CA ASN A 85 9.03 5.57 -2.80
C ASN A 85 8.81 7.01 -3.30
N VAL A 86 7.78 7.71 -2.83
CA VAL A 86 7.50 9.09 -3.25
C VAL A 86 8.59 10.02 -2.70
N GLY A 87 9.23 10.80 -3.58
CA GLY A 87 10.23 11.80 -3.22
C GLY A 87 11.56 11.25 -2.70
N ASN A 88 11.84 9.96 -2.87
CA ASN A 88 13.06 9.33 -2.35
C ASN A 88 14.22 9.20 -3.37
N GLY A 89 14.01 9.56 -4.63
CA GLY A 89 15.07 9.54 -5.66
C GLY A 89 15.59 8.15 -6.05
N SER A 90 15.43 7.14 -5.20
CA SER A 90 15.79 5.73 -5.45
C SER A 90 14.67 4.83 -4.95
N PRO A 91 14.42 3.67 -5.61
CA PRO A 91 13.41 2.72 -5.16
C PRO A 91 13.76 2.15 -3.79
N ALA A 92 12.77 2.08 -2.91
CA ALA A 92 12.85 1.34 -1.66
C ALA A 92 12.11 -0.01 -1.81
N THR A 93 12.57 -1.01 -1.06
CA THR A 93 11.92 -2.33 -0.99
C THR A 93 11.67 -2.68 0.46
N SER A 94 10.45 -3.06 0.78
CA SER A 94 10.12 -3.55 2.13
C SER A 94 10.82 -4.89 2.40
N VAL A 95 11.38 -5.07 3.59
CA VAL A 95 12.13 -6.27 3.97
C VAL A 95 11.54 -6.97 5.18
N ASP A 96 10.71 -6.28 5.96
CA ASP A 96 10.02 -6.85 7.11
C ASP A 96 8.69 -6.16 7.36
N HIS A 97 7.65 -6.94 7.68
CA HIS A 97 6.34 -6.46 8.09
C HIS A 97 5.84 -7.24 9.29
N SER A 98 5.31 -6.53 10.28
CA SER A 98 4.57 -7.11 11.40
C SER A 98 3.20 -6.46 11.49
N VAL A 99 2.14 -7.26 11.29
CA VAL A 99 0.76 -6.78 11.27
C VAL A 99 -0.02 -7.34 12.44
N SER A 100 -0.71 -6.45 13.16
CA SER A 100 -1.71 -6.80 14.17
C SER A 100 -3.10 -6.49 13.63
N PHE A 101 -3.94 -7.51 13.48
CA PHE A 101 -5.36 -7.36 13.18
C PHE A 101 -6.14 -7.29 14.49
N MET A 102 -6.63 -6.12 14.82
CA MET A 102 -7.16 -5.84 16.16
C MET A 102 -8.68 -5.96 16.23
N ARG A 103 -9.37 -5.83 15.10
CA ARG A 103 -10.83 -5.74 15.09
C ARG A 103 -11.40 -6.13 13.73
N VAL A 104 -12.57 -6.78 13.76
CA VAL A 104 -13.42 -6.94 12.58
C VAL A 104 -14.11 -5.62 12.28
N THR A 105 -14.01 -5.12 11.06
CA THR A 105 -14.73 -3.91 10.63
C THR A 105 -16.21 -4.19 10.41
N LYS A 106 -17.02 -3.18 10.68
CA LYS A 106 -18.44 -3.08 10.29
C LYS A 106 -18.67 -1.94 9.31
N GLY A 107 -17.60 -1.27 8.89
CA GLY A 107 -17.64 -0.20 7.92
C GLY A 107 -17.79 -0.70 6.48
N SER A 108 -17.86 0.24 5.56
CA SER A 108 -17.95 0.00 4.11
C SER A 108 -16.63 0.27 3.38
N LYS A 109 -15.65 0.84 4.07
CA LYS A 109 -14.35 1.23 3.52
C LYS A 109 -13.27 1.14 4.58
N LEU A 110 -12.06 0.73 4.16
CA LEU A 110 -10.86 0.84 4.97
C LEU A 110 -9.97 1.97 4.45
N ILE A 111 -9.27 2.61 5.37
CA ILE A 111 -8.34 3.71 5.12
C ILE A 111 -7.02 3.35 5.80
N ALA A 112 -5.94 3.28 5.03
CA ALA A 112 -4.59 3.06 5.54
C ALA A 112 -3.79 4.35 5.46
N GLU A 113 -3.20 4.74 6.57
CA GLU A 113 -2.27 5.85 6.66
C GLU A 113 -0.88 5.33 7.01
N ALA A 114 0.07 5.51 6.09
CA ALA A 114 1.47 5.14 6.26
C ALA A 114 2.30 6.37 6.63
N ASN A 115 3.11 6.25 7.66
CA ASN A 115 4.01 7.30 8.14
C ASN A 115 5.42 6.77 8.32
N CYS A 116 6.42 7.53 7.85
CA CYS A 116 7.82 7.27 8.13
C CYS A 116 8.16 7.71 9.54
N ASP A 117 8.41 6.74 10.44
CA ASP A 117 8.79 7.00 11.83
C ASP A 117 10.27 7.43 11.93
N LYS A 118 11.12 6.82 11.09
CA LYS A 118 12.54 7.12 11.03
C LYS A 118 13.09 6.91 9.63
N PRO A 119 13.44 7.98 8.91
CA PRO A 119 14.19 7.89 7.66
C PRO A 119 15.63 7.46 7.93
N GLY A 120 16.25 6.75 6.99
CA GLY A 120 17.65 6.35 7.03
C GLY A 120 18.23 6.20 5.64
N SER A 121 19.57 6.20 5.54
CA SER A 121 20.26 6.04 4.25
C SER A 121 20.11 4.63 3.67
N HIS A 122 20.05 3.60 4.52
CA HIS A 122 19.91 2.20 4.10
C HIS A 122 18.60 1.59 4.59
N LEU A 123 18.19 1.88 5.81
CA LEU A 123 16.95 1.36 6.40
C LEU A 123 16.08 2.52 6.88
N SER A 124 14.82 2.46 6.52
CA SER A 124 13.77 3.34 7.02
C SER A 124 12.67 2.54 7.69
N PHE A 125 12.06 3.11 8.71
CA PHE A 125 11.05 2.45 9.55
C PHE A 125 9.72 3.18 9.42
N TYR A 126 8.65 2.42 9.31
CA TYR A 126 7.30 2.93 9.04
C TYR A 126 6.28 2.29 9.95
N THR A 127 5.24 3.06 10.24
CA THR A 127 3.98 2.56 10.81
C THR A 127 2.84 2.82 9.84
N VAL A 128 2.00 1.81 9.64
CA VAL A 128 0.75 1.94 8.89
C VAL A 128 -0.41 1.66 9.83
N THR A 129 -1.33 2.60 9.95
CA THR A 129 -2.57 2.44 10.72
C THR A 129 -3.74 2.30 9.77
N VAL A 130 -4.56 1.28 9.98
CA VAL A 130 -5.79 1.06 9.20
C VAL A 130 -7.00 1.34 10.07
N THR A 131 -7.83 2.25 9.59
CA THR A 131 -9.14 2.57 10.20
C THR A 131 -10.27 2.24 9.23
N ASP A 132 -11.47 2.05 9.74
CA ASP A 132 -12.67 2.02 8.91
C ASP A 132 -13.34 3.40 8.83
N ASP A 133 -14.32 3.54 7.94
CA ASP A 133 -15.12 4.75 7.76
C ASP A 133 -16.05 5.08 8.96
N LEU A 134 -16.06 4.23 9.98
CA LEU A 134 -16.69 4.48 11.29
C LEU A 134 -15.69 4.98 12.33
N GLY A 135 -14.43 5.25 11.92
CA GLY A 135 -13.37 5.75 12.79
C GLY A 135 -12.78 4.71 13.74
N LYS A 136 -12.96 3.41 13.48
CA LYS A 136 -12.40 2.34 14.31
C LYS A 136 -11.07 1.87 13.75
N GLU A 137 -10.07 1.76 14.61
CA GLU A 137 -8.78 1.17 14.24
C GLU A 137 -8.95 -0.35 14.06
N ILE A 138 -8.64 -0.83 12.87
CA ILE A 138 -8.86 -2.22 12.43
C ILE A 138 -7.57 -3.01 12.48
N ALA A 139 -6.46 -2.41 12.04
CA ALA A 139 -5.14 -3.03 12.02
C ALA A 139 -4.04 -2.00 12.16
N ARG A 140 -2.87 -2.48 12.57
CA ARG A 140 -1.63 -1.70 12.58
C ARG A 140 -0.48 -2.56 12.07
N MET A 141 0.38 -1.97 11.25
CA MET A 141 1.57 -2.60 10.72
C MET A 141 2.79 -1.77 11.06
N SER A 142 3.84 -2.41 11.55
CA SER A 142 5.19 -1.88 11.51
C SER A 142 5.96 -2.49 10.35
N ALA A 143 6.79 -1.70 9.70
CA ALA A 143 7.54 -2.14 8.51
C ALA A 143 8.94 -1.55 8.47
N THR A 144 9.86 -2.30 7.88
CA THR A 144 11.22 -1.86 7.58
C THR A 144 11.40 -1.90 6.07
N CYS A 145 11.89 -0.79 5.49
CA CYS A 145 12.23 -0.69 4.08
C CYS A 145 13.74 -0.52 3.90
N TYR A 146 14.29 -1.20 2.90
CA TYR A 146 15.65 -1.01 2.43
C TYR A 146 15.66 0.01 1.29
N ASN A 147 16.46 1.05 1.43
CA ASN A 147 16.68 2.09 0.44
C ASN A 147 17.87 1.70 -0.47
N LYS A 148 17.66 1.65 -1.78
CA LYS A 148 18.69 1.30 -2.77
C LYS A 148 19.54 2.49 -3.16
#